data_727a5b856221efef3ba4e06429d78823
#
_entry.id   727a5b856221efef3ba4e06429d78823
#
_cell.length_a   1.000
_cell.length_b   1.000
_cell.length_c   1.000
_cell.angle_alpha   90.00
_cell.angle_beta   90.00
_cell.angle_gamma   90.00
#
_symmetry.space_group_name_H-M   'P 1'
#
loop_
_entity.id
_entity.type
_entity.pdbx_description
1 polymer ?
#
loop_
_entity_poly.entity_id
_entity_poly.type
_entity_poly.pdbx_seq_one_letter_code
_entity_poly.pdbx_strand_id
1 'polypeptide(L)'
;LLPVLQERVGFVRRLTEDLFLAAKLEQKQVLLNEDRARLEALTAAVCSACQAEAAHKGVELRTDTGTPLPVWGDAVRLEQILQNLVTNAIHYTPSGGRVTVVCAAENGRACVKVTDTGCGIAPEDQPAVFDRYFHTTADTKHDSTGLGLTIAQELAHLHRGEILLQSEPGRGSCFTLCLP
;
A
#
# COMPACT_ATOMS: atom_id res chain seq x y z
N LEU A 1 5.79 26.81 -11.65
CA LEU A 1 7.18 26.30 -11.47
C LEU A 1 7.38 25.74 -10.05
N LEU A 2 7.02 26.48 -8.98
CA LEU A 2 7.22 26.09 -7.58
C LEU A 2 6.51 24.77 -7.20
N PRO A 3 5.21 24.55 -7.54
CA PRO A 3 4.54 23.27 -7.23
C PRO A 3 5.19 22.06 -7.90
N VAL A 4 5.63 22.18 -9.15
CA VAL A 4 6.31 21.12 -9.88
C VAL A 4 7.66 20.76 -9.24
N LEU A 5 8.40 21.77 -8.77
CA LEU A 5 9.66 21.54 -8.05
C LEU A 5 9.42 20.85 -6.71
N GLN A 6 8.40 21.25 -5.96
CA GLN A 6 8.04 20.59 -4.70
C GLN A 6 7.63 19.14 -4.89
N GLU A 7 6.87 18.84 -5.93
CA GLU A 7 6.48 17.48 -6.29
C GLU A 7 7.70 16.60 -6.65
N ARG A 8 8.62 17.14 -7.47
CA ARG A 8 9.86 16.44 -7.84
C ARG A 8 10.78 16.18 -6.65
N VAL A 9 10.94 17.17 -5.76
CA VAL A 9 11.72 17.01 -4.53
C VAL A 9 11.07 15.94 -3.62
N GLY A 10 9.74 15.95 -3.48
CA GLY A 10 9.01 14.93 -2.75
C GLY A 10 9.20 13.51 -3.31
N PHE A 11 9.19 13.39 -4.64
CA PHE A 11 9.45 12.11 -5.31
C PHE A 11 10.88 11.60 -5.05
N VAL A 12 11.90 12.43 -5.22
CA VAL A 12 13.30 12.06 -4.98
C VAL A 12 13.52 11.65 -3.53
N ARG A 13 12.91 12.36 -2.57
CA ARG A 13 12.99 12.00 -1.16
C ARG A 13 12.39 10.60 -0.91
N ARG A 14 11.17 10.34 -1.38
CA ARG A 14 10.54 9.02 -1.24
C ARG A 14 11.38 7.93 -1.89
N LEU A 15 11.90 8.16 -3.10
CA LEU A 15 12.76 7.21 -3.78
C LEU A 15 14.01 6.87 -2.96
N THR A 16 14.65 7.88 -2.35
CA THR A 16 15.84 7.67 -1.52
C THR A 16 15.50 6.87 -0.25
N GLU A 17 14.40 7.20 0.40
CA GLU A 17 13.91 6.50 1.60
C GLU A 17 13.57 5.02 1.27
N ASP A 18 12.87 4.78 0.17
CA ASP A 18 12.51 3.44 -0.30
C ASP A 18 13.75 2.61 -0.67
N LEU A 19 14.71 3.18 -1.40
CA LEU A 19 15.95 2.51 -1.76
C LEU A 19 16.76 2.11 -0.51
N PHE A 20 16.86 3.02 0.46
CA PHE A 20 17.57 2.76 1.70
C PHE A 20 16.90 1.65 2.54
N LEU A 21 15.56 1.69 2.63
CA LEU A 21 14.81 0.66 3.34
C LEU A 21 14.89 -0.68 2.61
N ALA A 22 14.74 -0.70 1.28
CA ALA A 22 14.86 -1.91 0.47
C ALA A 22 16.23 -2.58 0.65
N ALA A 23 17.31 -1.78 0.67
CA ALA A 23 18.66 -2.28 0.92
C ALA A 23 18.81 -2.88 2.32
N LYS A 24 18.22 -2.25 3.35
CA LYS A 24 18.23 -2.79 4.73
C LYS A 24 17.43 -4.08 4.85
N LEU A 25 16.28 -4.17 4.17
CA LEU A 25 15.46 -5.38 4.14
C LEU A 25 16.21 -6.55 3.50
N GLU A 26 16.88 -6.30 2.36
CA GLU A 26 17.70 -7.30 1.69
C GLU A 26 18.83 -7.82 2.57
N GLN A 27 19.48 -6.96 3.32
CA GLN A 27 20.56 -7.31 4.25
C GLN A 27 20.05 -7.89 5.58
N LYS A 28 18.71 -8.05 5.74
CA LYS A 28 18.08 -8.50 6.99
C LYS A 28 18.45 -7.64 8.21
N GLN A 29 18.67 -6.35 8.00
CA GLN A 29 19.08 -5.39 9.03
C GLN A 29 17.91 -4.61 9.64
N VAL A 30 16.67 -4.86 9.18
CA VAL A 30 15.49 -4.24 9.77
C VAL A 30 15.06 -5.03 11.00
N LEU A 31 15.12 -4.38 12.14
CA LEU A 31 14.58 -4.90 13.39
C LEU A 31 13.25 -4.19 13.66
N LEU A 32 12.19 -4.96 13.95
CA LEU A 32 10.89 -4.42 14.32
C LEU A 32 10.90 -3.98 15.77
N ASN A 33 10.34 -2.81 16.04
CA ASN A 33 10.00 -2.37 17.39
C ASN A 33 8.54 -2.76 17.67
N GLU A 34 8.35 -4.05 17.94
CA GLU A 34 7.01 -4.63 18.11
C GLU A 34 6.38 -4.24 19.45
N ASP A 35 5.13 -3.77 19.40
CA ASP A 35 4.28 -3.49 20.55
C ASP A 35 2.82 -3.76 20.18
N ARG A 36 1.91 -3.59 21.13
CA ARG A 36 0.47 -3.61 20.85
C ARG A 36 0.08 -2.45 19.96
N ALA A 37 -0.42 -2.76 18.78
CA ALA A 37 -0.93 -1.79 17.83
C ALA A 37 -2.42 -2.05 17.54
N ARG A 38 -3.12 -1.00 17.12
CA ARG A 38 -4.52 -1.06 16.70
C ARG A 38 -4.58 -0.85 15.19
N LEU A 39 -4.72 -1.96 14.46
CA LEU A 39 -4.64 -1.96 12.99
C LEU A 39 -5.73 -1.07 12.37
N GLU A 40 -6.94 -1.09 12.93
CA GLU A 40 -8.05 -0.23 12.48
C GLU A 40 -7.75 1.27 12.65
N ALA A 41 -7.07 1.63 13.73
CA ALA A 41 -6.71 3.03 14.01
C ALA A 41 -5.60 3.51 13.07
N LEU A 42 -4.58 2.67 12.82
CA LEU A 42 -3.53 2.96 11.82
C LEU A 42 -4.12 3.11 10.42
N THR A 43 -5.03 2.22 10.04
CA THR A 43 -5.73 2.28 8.74
C THR A 43 -6.53 3.58 8.60
N ALA A 44 -7.29 3.96 9.63
CA ALA A 44 -8.04 5.21 9.62
C ALA A 44 -7.13 6.44 9.46
N ALA A 45 -5.99 6.47 10.17
CA ALA A 45 -5.01 7.55 10.08
C ALA A 45 -4.39 7.67 8.68
N VAL A 46 -3.98 6.54 8.08
CA VAL A 46 -3.43 6.50 6.71
C VAL A 46 -4.47 6.96 5.69
N CYS A 47 -5.69 6.44 5.76
CA CYS A 47 -6.75 6.84 4.83
C CYS A 47 -7.08 8.33 4.97
N SER A 48 -7.13 8.86 6.19
CA SER A 48 -7.32 10.30 6.44
C SER A 48 -6.21 11.14 5.79
N ALA A 49 -4.96 10.73 5.91
CA ALA A 49 -3.82 11.41 5.28
C ALA A 49 -3.87 11.35 3.74
N CYS A 50 -4.44 10.28 3.16
CA CYS A 50 -4.55 10.12 1.72
C CYS A 50 -5.77 10.80 1.08
N GLN A 51 -6.73 11.33 1.88
CA GLN A 51 -7.95 11.93 1.35
C GLN A 51 -7.69 13.10 0.39
N ALA A 52 -6.73 13.97 0.71
CA ALA A 52 -6.41 15.12 -0.13
C ALA A 52 -5.85 14.69 -1.50
N GLU A 53 -4.98 13.68 -1.51
CA GLU A 53 -4.41 13.12 -2.74
C GLU A 53 -5.49 12.46 -3.60
N ALA A 54 -6.35 11.64 -2.99
CA ALA A 54 -7.46 11.00 -3.66
C ALA A 54 -8.42 12.03 -4.28
N ALA A 55 -8.81 13.06 -3.50
CA ALA A 55 -9.67 14.13 -3.96
C ALA A 55 -9.04 14.93 -5.12
N HIS A 56 -7.76 15.26 -5.04
CA HIS A 56 -7.03 15.94 -6.11
C HIS A 56 -7.03 15.14 -7.42
N LYS A 57 -6.95 13.82 -7.32
CA LYS A 57 -7.02 12.92 -8.48
C LYS A 57 -8.45 12.65 -8.96
N GLY A 58 -9.47 13.03 -8.19
CA GLY A 58 -10.88 12.73 -8.47
C GLY A 58 -11.25 11.27 -8.17
N VAL A 59 -10.57 10.64 -7.22
CA VAL A 59 -10.84 9.28 -6.74
C VAL A 59 -11.59 9.33 -5.42
N GLU A 60 -12.68 8.57 -5.30
CA GLU A 60 -13.41 8.44 -4.05
C GLU A 60 -12.70 7.44 -3.13
N LEU A 61 -12.20 7.89 -1.98
CA LEU A 61 -11.60 7.03 -0.97
C LEU A 61 -12.60 6.78 0.16
N ARG A 62 -13.04 5.53 0.32
CA ARG A 62 -13.94 5.08 1.39
C ARG A 62 -13.18 4.21 2.38
N THR A 63 -13.48 4.39 3.66
CA THR A 63 -12.84 3.63 4.74
C THR A 63 -13.89 3.07 5.67
N ASP A 64 -13.82 1.77 5.92
CA ASP A 64 -14.60 1.06 6.93
C ASP A 64 -13.62 0.30 7.84
N THR A 65 -13.37 0.83 9.02
CA THR A 65 -12.45 0.22 9.98
C THR A 65 -13.09 -0.81 10.91
N GLY A 66 -14.43 -0.93 10.86
CA GLY A 66 -15.16 -1.95 11.60
C GLY A 66 -14.91 -1.94 13.11
N THR A 67 -14.67 -3.13 13.66
CA THR A 67 -14.39 -3.36 15.08
C THR A 67 -12.89 -3.22 15.38
N PRO A 68 -12.50 -3.03 16.67
CA PRO A 68 -11.10 -3.01 17.07
C PRO A 68 -10.34 -4.26 16.62
N LEU A 69 -9.18 -4.06 16.00
CA LEU A 69 -8.28 -5.10 15.51
C LEU A 69 -6.90 -4.94 16.16
N PRO A 70 -6.73 -5.42 17.42
CA PRO A 70 -5.44 -5.39 18.06
C PRO A 70 -4.49 -6.39 17.38
N VAL A 71 -3.26 -5.95 17.11
CA VAL A 71 -2.18 -6.77 16.57
C VAL A 71 -0.90 -6.54 17.36
N TRP A 72 0.03 -7.49 17.28
CA TRP A 72 1.38 -7.31 17.79
C TRP A 72 2.29 -6.96 16.63
N GLY A 73 2.89 -5.76 16.62
CA GLY A 73 3.72 -5.32 15.53
C GLY A 73 4.32 -3.93 15.70
N ASP A 74 5.15 -3.56 14.77
CA ASP A 74 5.75 -2.22 14.69
C ASP A 74 4.77 -1.26 14.00
N ALA A 75 4.18 -0.36 14.77
CA ALA A 75 3.15 0.56 14.28
C ALA A 75 3.63 1.42 13.09
N VAL A 76 4.90 1.88 13.12
CA VAL A 76 5.49 2.69 12.04
C VAL A 76 5.62 1.87 10.75
N ARG A 77 6.03 0.60 10.86
CA ARG A 77 6.16 -0.29 9.71
C ARG A 77 4.81 -0.75 9.18
N LEU A 78 3.85 -1.01 10.05
CA LEU A 78 2.47 -1.31 9.65
C LEU A 78 1.83 -0.12 8.92
N GLU A 79 2.02 1.10 9.43
CA GLU A 79 1.57 2.31 8.76
C GLU A 79 2.20 2.45 7.37
N GLN A 80 3.49 2.14 7.21
CA GLN A 80 4.19 2.16 5.93
C GLN A 80 3.63 1.13 4.93
N ILE A 81 3.29 -0.08 5.39
CA ILE A 81 2.60 -1.07 4.54
C ILE A 81 1.27 -0.50 4.04
N LEU A 82 0.44 0.01 4.94
CA LEU A 82 -0.88 0.56 4.62
C LEU A 82 -0.76 1.75 3.67
N GLN A 83 0.18 2.65 3.91
CA GLN A 83 0.46 3.79 3.04
C GLN A 83 0.79 3.33 1.61
N ASN A 84 1.67 2.33 1.46
CA ASN A 84 2.05 1.80 0.15
C ASN A 84 0.84 1.17 -0.58
N LEU A 85 -0.01 0.42 0.12
CA LEU A 85 -1.19 -0.19 -0.49
C LEU A 85 -2.23 0.85 -0.90
N VAL A 86 -2.53 1.83 -0.04
CA VAL A 86 -3.55 2.85 -0.30
C VAL A 86 -3.11 3.81 -1.41
N THR A 87 -1.86 4.31 -1.36
CA THR A 87 -1.34 5.21 -2.40
C THR A 87 -1.23 4.50 -3.75
N ASN A 88 -0.84 3.23 -3.76
CA ASN A 88 -0.83 2.40 -4.97
C ASN A 88 -2.25 2.29 -5.57
N ALA A 89 -3.26 1.99 -4.76
CA ALA A 89 -4.65 1.90 -5.21
C ALA A 89 -5.14 3.24 -5.79
N ILE A 90 -4.85 4.37 -5.12
CA ILE A 90 -5.19 5.70 -5.64
C ILE A 90 -4.47 5.98 -6.96
N HIS A 91 -3.18 5.61 -7.05
CA HIS A 91 -2.36 5.84 -8.24
C HIS A 91 -2.92 5.14 -9.49
N TYR A 92 -3.35 3.88 -9.36
CA TYR A 92 -3.84 3.08 -10.49
C TYR A 92 -5.36 3.21 -10.73
N THR A 93 -6.06 3.97 -9.91
CA THR A 93 -7.49 4.26 -10.12
C THR A 93 -7.65 5.55 -10.96
N PRO A 94 -8.35 5.51 -12.10
CA PRO A 94 -8.63 6.72 -12.89
C PRO A 94 -9.59 7.67 -12.15
N SER A 95 -9.59 8.93 -12.55
CA SER A 95 -10.57 9.92 -12.07
C SER A 95 -12.00 9.42 -12.25
N GLY A 96 -12.84 9.61 -11.25
CA GLY A 96 -14.20 9.07 -11.17
C GLY A 96 -14.28 7.65 -10.60
N GLY A 97 -13.14 6.99 -10.36
CA GLY A 97 -13.07 5.68 -9.73
C GLY A 97 -13.11 5.74 -8.21
N ARG A 98 -12.99 4.57 -7.59
CA ARG A 98 -13.12 4.40 -6.14
C ARG A 98 -12.04 3.49 -5.58
N VAL A 99 -11.57 3.83 -4.39
CA VAL A 99 -10.76 2.97 -3.52
C VAL A 99 -11.56 2.73 -2.22
N THR A 100 -11.69 1.47 -1.83
CA THR A 100 -12.37 1.08 -0.58
C THR A 100 -11.39 0.33 0.30
N VAL A 101 -11.26 0.77 1.55
CA VAL A 101 -10.38 0.16 2.56
C VAL A 101 -11.23 -0.39 3.68
N VAL A 102 -11.15 -1.70 3.92
CA VAL A 102 -11.97 -2.40 4.93
C VAL A 102 -11.06 -3.17 5.88
N CYS A 103 -11.29 -2.96 7.19
CA CYS A 103 -10.64 -3.76 8.25
C CYS A 103 -11.60 -4.83 8.74
N ALA A 104 -11.15 -6.07 8.83
CA ALA A 104 -11.95 -7.18 9.35
C ALA A 104 -11.07 -8.26 9.98
N ALA A 105 -11.64 -8.97 10.97
CA ALA A 105 -11.06 -10.22 11.44
C ALA A 105 -11.54 -11.37 10.53
N GLU A 106 -10.61 -12.07 9.90
CA GLU A 106 -10.91 -13.19 9.00
C GLU A 106 -10.06 -14.40 9.38
N ASN A 107 -10.71 -15.53 9.63
CA ASN A 107 -10.04 -16.79 9.99
C ASN A 107 -9.05 -16.66 11.17
N GLY A 108 -9.39 -15.82 12.17
CA GLY A 108 -8.53 -15.57 13.33
C GLY A 108 -7.34 -14.63 13.06
N ARG A 109 -7.30 -13.99 11.89
CA ARG A 109 -6.26 -13.02 11.50
C ARG A 109 -6.86 -11.61 11.38
N ALA A 110 -6.06 -10.61 11.64
CA ALA A 110 -6.43 -9.22 11.40
C ALA A 110 -6.11 -8.87 9.93
N CYS A 111 -7.12 -8.53 9.15
CA CYS A 111 -6.96 -8.26 7.73
C CYS A 111 -7.39 -6.83 7.36
N VAL A 112 -6.65 -6.22 6.44
CA VAL A 112 -7.00 -4.96 5.78
C VAL A 112 -7.08 -5.19 4.28
N LYS A 113 -8.27 -4.97 3.70
CA LYS A 113 -8.51 -5.07 2.26
C LYS A 113 -8.50 -3.69 1.64
N VAL A 114 -7.65 -3.49 0.65
CA VAL A 114 -7.60 -2.28 -0.18
C VAL A 114 -8.05 -2.66 -1.57
N THR A 115 -9.26 -2.26 -1.92
CA THR A 115 -9.90 -2.58 -3.21
C THR A 115 -10.01 -1.33 -4.05
N ASP A 116 -9.55 -1.38 -5.28
CA ASP A 116 -9.65 -0.32 -6.27
C ASP A 116 -10.51 -0.71 -7.47
N THR A 117 -11.07 0.28 -8.15
CA THR A 117 -11.78 0.12 -9.43
C THR A 117 -10.92 0.56 -10.61
N GLY A 118 -9.61 0.30 -10.52
CA GLY A 118 -8.63 0.68 -11.51
C GLY A 118 -8.56 -0.24 -12.72
N CYS A 119 -7.45 -0.17 -13.43
CA CYS A 119 -7.26 -0.95 -14.67
C CYS A 119 -7.14 -2.47 -14.42
N GLY A 120 -6.91 -2.88 -13.18
CA GLY A 120 -6.60 -4.28 -12.86
C GLY A 120 -5.21 -4.69 -13.36
N ILE A 121 -4.85 -5.94 -13.11
CA ILE A 121 -3.53 -6.50 -13.42
C ILE A 121 -3.73 -7.77 -14.23
N ALA A 122 -3.06 -7.86 -15.38
CA ALA A 122 -3.11 -9.04 -16.22
C ALA A 122 -2.61 -10.29 -15.47
N PRO A 123 -3.20 -11.48 -15.68
CA PRO A 123 -2.79 -12.69 -14.97
C PRO A 123 -1.32 -13.01 -15.09
N GLU A 124 -0.70 -12.73 -16.23
CA GLU A 124 0.74 -12.92 -16.48
C GLU A 124 1.63 -12.00 -15.66
N ASP A 125 1.13 -10.80 -15.26
CA ASP A 125 1.87 -9.82 -14.49
C ASP A 125 1.71 -10.01 -12.97
N GLN A 126 0.62 -10.66 -12.52
CA GLN A 126 0.31 -10.81 -11.10
C GLN A 126 1.43 -11.46 -10.26
N PRO A 127 2.15 -12.49 -10.75
CA PRO A 127 3.26 -13.09 -10.00
C PRO A 127 4.42 -12.11 -9.74
N ALA A 128 4.59 -11.11 -10.61
CA ALA A 128 5.72 -10.18 -10.59
C ALA A 128 5.42 -8.85 -9.88
N VAL A 129 4.19 -8.58 -9.43
CA VAL A 129 3.81 -7.27 -8.87
C VAL A 129 4.59 -6.90 -7.60
N PHE A 130 5.12 -7.88 -6.88
CA PHE A 130 5.94 -7.69 -5.69
C PHE A 130 7.43 -7.66 -6.00
N ASP A 131 7.83 -7.83 -7.27
CA ASP A 131 9.23 -7.75 -7.67
C ASP A 131 9.68 -6.29 -7.70
N ARG A 132 10.97 -6.08 -7.44
CA ARG A 132 11.58 -4.74 -7.45
C ARG A 132 11.52 -4.12 -8.83
N TYR A 133 11.17 -2.81 -8.86
CA TYR A 133 11.11 -2.03 -10.10
C TYR A 133 10.11 -2.58 -11.13
N PHE A 134 9.19 -3.43 -10.70
CA PHE A 134 8.14 -3.90 -11.59
C PHE A 134 7.16 -2.76 -11.90
N HIS A 135 6.88 -2.59 -13.19
CA HIS A 135 5.87 -1.69 -13.73
C HIS A 135 5.07 -2.45 -14.77
N THR A 136 3.76 -2.30 -14.77
CA THR A 136 2.93 -2.87 -15.82
C THR A 136 3.11 -2.10 -17.11
N THR A 137 2.83 -2.73 -18.26
CA THR A 137 2.87 -2.07 -19.58
C THR A 137 1.89 -0.90 -19.71
N ALA A 138 0.90 -0.80 -18.81
CA ALA A 138 -0.05 0.31 -18.70
C ALA A 138 0.52 1.53 -17.97
N ASP A 139 1.69 1.42 -17.36
CA ASP A 139 2.33 2.46 -16.54
C ASP A 139 3.02 3.49 -17.45
N THR A 140 2.25 4.46 -17.92
CA THR A 140 2.74 5.53 -18.81
C THR A 140 3.36 6.72 -18.10
N LYS A 141 3.32 6.76 -16.76
CA LYS A 141 3.87 7.85 -15.94
C LYS A 141 4.90 7.30 -14.94
N HIS A 142 6.12 7.80 -15.03
CA HIS A 142 7.25 7.46 -14.16
C HIS A 142 7.14 8.05 -12.73
N ASP A 143 5.94 8.08 -12.13
CA ASP A 143 5.72 8.69 -10.82
C ASP A 143 5.74 7.68 -9.66
N SER A 144 5.95 6.39 -9.94
CA SER A 144 6.11 5.35 -8.92
C SER A 144 7.54 4.83 -8.87
N THR A 145 8.01 4.50 -7.66
CA THR A 145 9.39 4.00 -7.46
C THR A 145 9.55 2.53 -7.90
N GLY A 146 8.43 1.80 -8.06
CA GLY A 146 8.44 0.35 -8.28
C GLY A 146 8.94 -0.46 -7.07
N LEU A 147 9.06 0.17 -5.90
CA LEU A 147 9.55 -0.45 -4.66
C LEU A 147 8.47 -0.58 -3.59
N GLY A 148 7.38 0.17 -3.69
CA GLY A 148 6.37 0.25 -2.63
C GLY A 148 5.73 -1.09 -2.29
N LEU A 149 5.30 -1.87 -3.28
CA LEU A 149 4.71 -3.21 -3.05
C LEU A 149 5.74 -4.21 -2.56
N THR A 150 6.97 -4.19 -3.06
CA THR A 150 8.07 -5.03 -2.57
C THR A 150 8.34 -4.76 -1.10
N ILE A 151 8.47 -3.49 -0.72
CA ILE A 151 8.69 -3.07 0.67
C ILE A 151 7.50 -3.50 1.55
N ALA A 152 6.27 -3.28 1.10
CA ALA A 152 5.08 -3.70 1.84
C ALA A 152 5.06 -5.20 2.10
N GLN A 153 5.37 -6.03 1.10
CA GLN A 153 5.44 -7.48 1.23
C GLN A 153 6.52 -7.93 2.22
N GLU A 154 7.73 -7.40 2.10
CA GLU A 154 8.84 -7.73 2.99
C GLU A 154 8.54 -7.34 4.44
N LEU A 155 7.96 -6.16 4.66
CA LEU A 155 7.52 -5.72 5.99
C LEU A 155 6.39 -6.60 6.54
N ALA A 156 5.43 -7.02 5.70
CA ALA A 156 4.36 -7.94 6.11
C ALA A 156 4.95 -9.29 6.54
N HIS A 157 5.91 -9.84 5.80
CA HIS A 157 6.61 -11.07 6.15
C HIS A 157 7.38 -10.95 7.48
N LEU A 158 8.05 -9.83 7.74
CA LEU A 158 8.69 -9.58 9.03
C LEU A 158 7.69 -9.60 10.20
N HIS A 159 6.43 -9.19 9.96
CA HIS A 159 5.33 -9.31 10.92
C HIS A 159 4.65 -10.69 10.91
N ARG A 160 5.22 -11.70 10.26
CA ARG A 160 4.64 -13.06 10.11
C ARG A 160 3.28 -13.04 9.40
N GLY A 161 3.04 -11.97 8.65
CA GLY A 161 1.87 -11.76 7.82
C GLY A 161 2.16 -11.98 6.34
N GLU A 162 1.20 -11.64 5.52
CA GLU A 162 1.29 -11.73 4.06
C GLU A 162 0.40 -10.68 3.40
N ILE A 163 0.70 -10.37 2.14
CA ILE A 163 -0.19 -9.60 1.28
C ILE A 163 -0.67 -10.49 0.14
N LEU A 164 -1.98 -10.63 0.03
CA LEU A 164 -2.64 -11.39 -1.02
C LEU A 164 -3.14 -10.44 -2.10
N LEU A 165 -3.11 -10.89 -3.37
CA LEU A 165 -3.61 -10.15 -4.52
C LEU A 165 -4.75 -10.92 -5.18
N GLN A 166 -5.85 -10.21 -5.46
CA GLN A 166 -6.91 -10.62 -6.38
C GLN A 166 -7.12 -9.49 -7.38
N SER A 167 -7.00 -9.76 -8.65
CA SER A 167 -7.14 -8.73 -9.68
C SER A 167 -7.71 -9.31 -10.97
N GLU A 168 -8.50 -8.48 -11.67
CA GLU A 168 -9.06 -8.80 -12.96
C GLU A 168 -8.90 -7.58 -13.88
N PRO A 169 -8.30 -7.72 -15.07
CA PRO A 169 -8.18 -6.62 -16.03
C PRO A 169 -9.51 -5.92 -16.30
N GLY A 170 -9.51 -4.59 -16.20
CA GLY A 170 -10.68 -3.76 -16.40
C GLY A 170 -11.67 -3.69 -15.22
N ARG A 171 -11.42 -4.44 -14.14
CA ARG A 171 -12.26 -4.45 -12.93
C ARG A 171 -11.59 -3.93 -11.67
N GLY A 172 -10.27 -3.80 -11.71
CA GLY A 172 -9.48 -3.33 -10.60
C GLY A 172 -8.78 -4.44 -9.83
N SER A 173 -8.26 -4.10 -8.66
CA SER A 173 -7.46 -4.99 -7.82
C SER A 173 -7.91 -4.93 -6.36
N CYS A 174 -7.65 -5.99 -5.64
CA CYS A 174 -7.80 -6.08 -4.20
C CYS A 174 -6.51 -6.61 -3.59
N PHE A 175 -5.82 -5.79 -2.83
CA PHE A 175 -4.68 -6.19 -2.00
C PHE A 175 -5.15 -6.38 -0.56
N THR A 176 -4.86 -7.54 0.01
CA THR A 176 -5.27 -7.88 1.38
C THR A 176 -4.04 -8.14 2.24
N LEU A 177 -3.77 -7.23 3.18
CA LEU A 177 -2.80 -7.46 4.25
C LEU A 177 -3.46 -8.35 5.31
N CYS A 178 -2.84 -9.48 5.66
CA CYS A 178 -3.28 -10.35 6.74
C CYS A 178 -2.16 -10.53 7.77
N LEU A 179 -2.44 -10.24 9.04
CA LEU A 179 -1.54 -10.37 10.18
C LEU A 179 -2.07 -11.44 11.16
N PRO A 180 -1.18 -12.18 11.84
CA PRO A 180 -1.59 -13.14 12.87
C PRO A 180 -2.26 -12.48 14.06
#